data_44b57c8f189189c927ee3f6d41eca575
#
_entry.id   44b57c8f189189c927ee3f6d41eca575
#
_cell.length_a   1.000
_cell.length_b   1.000
_cell.length_c   1.000
_cell.angle_alpha   90.00
_cell.angle_beta   90.00
_cell.angle_gamma   90.00
#
_symmetry.space_group_name_H-M   'P 1'
#
loop_
_entity.id
_entity.type
_entity.pdbx_description
1 polymer ?
#
loop_
_entity_poly.entity_id
_entity_poly.type
_entity_poly.pdbx_seq_one_letter_code
_entity_poly.pdbx_strand_id
1 'polypeptide(L)'
;MPKRRWIITGLVAGLLGLAIGATAVAAPSIAAIACPQCYGLSSLGEGVYAERDDDAYQRIVTTAEQRISGFYGERTSDARVLICATEECYQSIGGGGEKGQAFGRWALRLSPDGANETIATHELAHIELHKRLGSVYESVPDWFDEGLAVLISDDARYLDPANGGNRCRVPYEEAAPIVDADWATFGDAGSDRKYLLAACVVTHWVDEHGGAAGVLTMISDMRAGKKFSELQ
;
A
#
# COMPACT_ATOMS: atom_id res chain seq x y z
N MET A 1 -37.65 37.22 4.03
CA MET A 1 -36.61 36.51 3.23
C MET A 1 -35.98 35.30 3.90
N PRO A 2 -36.59 34.54 4.82
CA PRO A 2 -36.00 33.33 5.40
C PRO A 2 -36.20 32.05 4.56
N LYS A 3 -37.26 31.94 3.75
CA LYS A 3 -37.59 30.71 3.02
C LYS A 3 -36.56 30.28 1.94
N ARG A 4 -35.84 31.24 1.37
CA ARG A 4 -34.84 30.94 0.32
C ARG A 4 -33.55 30.28 0.85
N ARG A 5 -33.19 30.57 2.11
CA ARG A 5 -32.02 29.94 2.76
C ARG A 5 -32.25 28.45 3.06
N TRP A 6 -33.46 28.08 3.49
CA TRP A 6 -33.80 26.69 3.77
C TRP A 6 -33.85 25.81 2.53
N ILE A 7 -34.28 26.35 1.40
CA ILE A 7 -34.30 25.62 0.12
C ILE A 7 -32.87 25.34 -0.36
N ILE A 8 -31.96 26.30 -0.24
CA ILE A 8 -30.56 26.13 -0.65
C ILE A 8 -29.86 25.10 0.25
N THR A 9 -30.11 25.13 1.55
CA THR A 9 -29.52 24.15 2.50
C THR A 9 -30.04 22.73 2.25
N GLY A 10 -31.32 22.59 1.96
CA GLY A 10 -31.90 21.29 1.61
C GLY A 10 -31.40 20.72 0.28
N LEU A 11 -31.20 21.59 -0.74
CA LEU A 11 -30.65 21.20 -2.05
C LEU A 11 -29.18 20.78 -1.94
N VAL A 12 -28.37 21.48 -1.16
CA VAL A 12 -26.95 21.14 -0.94
C VAL A 12 -26.83 19.83 -0.16
N ALA A 13 -27.64 19.62 0.87
CA ALA A 13 -27.66 18.36 1.60
C ALA A 13 -28.13 17.18 0.74
N GLY A 14 -29.13 17.39 -0.10
CA GLY A 14 -29.63 16.38 -1.05
C GLY A 14 -28.61 16.02 -2.13
N LEU A 15 -27.89 17.00 -2.68
CA LEU A 15 -26.85 16.77 -3.68
C LEU A 15 -25.62 16.08 -3.08
N LEU A 16 -25.23 16.40 -1.85
CA LEU A 16 -24.17 15.71 -1.13
C LEU A 16 -24.56 14.25 -0.84
N GLY A 17 -25.78 14.00 -0.39
CA GLY A 17 -26.28 12.64 -0.15
C GLY A 17 -26.34 11.79 -1.42
N LEU A 18 -26.73 12.36 -2.57
CA LEU A 18 -26.73 11.67 -3.86
C LEU A 18 -25.30 11.41 -4.39
N ALA A 19 -24.38 12.34 -4.17
CA ALA A 19 -22.97 12.14 -4.57
C ALA A 19 -22.30 11.02 -3.77
N ILE A 20 -22.52 10.97 -2.46
CA ILE A 20 -21.99 9.89 -1.59
C ILE A 20 -22.60 8.55 -1.98
N GLY A 21 -23.91 8.47 -2.22
CA GLY A 21 -24.58 7.25 -2.65
C GLY A 21 -24.08 6.74 -4.01
N ALA A 22 -23.84 7.62 -4.97
CA ALA A 22 -23.30 7.26 -6.28
C ALA A 22 -21.85 6.75 -6.17
N THR A 23 -21.04 7.33 -5.30
CA THR A 23 -19.66 6.90 -5.06
C THR A 23 -19.60 5.53 -4.41
N ALA A 24 -20.51 5.22 -3.48
CA ALA A 24 -20.57 3.92 -2.81
C ALA A 24 -20.87 2.78 -3.79
N VAL A 25 -21.65 3.04 -4.84
CA VAL A 25 -21.97 2.02 -5.87
C VAL A 25 -20.85 1.92 -6.92
N ALA A 26 -20.22 3.04 -7.29
CA ALA A 26 -19.22 3.08 -8.36
C ALA A 26 -17.79 2.80 -7.87
N ALA A 27 -17.49 3.10 -6.60
CA ALA A 27 -16.17 2.93 -6.01
C ALA A 27 -16.29 2.66 -4.50
N PRO A 28 -16.71 1.44 -4.09
CA PRO A 28 -16.98 1.11 -2.69
C PRO A 28 -15.75 1.32 -1.80
N SER A 29 -14.55 1.08 -2.32
CA SER A 29 -13.31 1.30 -1.56
C SER A 29 -13.11 2.76 -1.15
N ILE A 30 -13.34 3.70 -2.08
CA ILE A 30 -13.22 5.15 -1.77
C ILE A 30 -14.28 5.56 -0.76
N ALA A 31 -15.50 5.06 -0.89
CA ALA A 31 -16.58 5.35 0.05
C ALA A 31 -16.29 4.78 1.45
N ALA A 32 -15.74 3.57 1.54
CA ALA A 32 -15.33 2.95 2.79
C ALA A 32 -14.16 3.71 3.45
N ILE A 33 -13.18 4.15 2.66
CA ILE A 33 -12.08 5.00 3.16
C ILE A 33 -12.63 6.32 3.72
N ALA A 34 -13.63 6.93 3.06
CA ALA A 34 -14.23 8.19 3.51
C ALA A 34 -15.09 8.03 4.77
N CYS A 35 -15.83 6.93 4.88
CA CYS A 35 -16.73 6.63 6.00
C CYS A 35 -16.64 5.14 6.40
N PRO A 36 -15.57 4.72 7.12
CA PRO A 36 -15.43 3.31 7.53
C PRO A 36 -16.62 2.80 8.36
N GLN A 37 -17.16 3.65 9.23
CA GLN A 37 -18.30 3.30 10.07
C GLN A 37 -19.58 3.03 9.25
N CYS A 38 -19.72 3.63 8.06
CA CYS A 38 -20.83 3.36 7.15
C CYS A 38 -20.81 1.91 6.61
N TYR A 39 -19.66 1.25 6.73
CA TYR A 39 -19.40 -0.15 6.32
C TYR A 39 -19.23 -1.09 7.50
N GLY A 40 -19.64 -0.68 8.71
CA GLY A 40 -19.57 -1.52 9.90
C GLY A 40 -18.18 -1.63 10.54
N LEU A 41 -17.21 -0.81 10.10
CA LEU A 41 -15.89 -0.79 10.70
C LEU A 41 -15.86 0.18 11.89
N SER A 42 -15.43 -0.29 13.05
CA SER A 42 -15.23 0.51 14.26
C SER A 42 -13.83 1.07 14.33
N SER A 43 -13.67 2.28 14.89
CA SER A 43 -12.34 2.86 15.09
C SER A 43 -11.64 2.19 16.26
N LEU A 44 -10.41 1.75 16.05
CA LEU A 44 -9.48 1.28 17.07
C LEU A 44 -8.48 2.37 17.53
N GLY A 45 -8.60 3.58 16.99
CA GLY A 45 -7.67 4.70 17.22
C GLY A 45 -6.65 4.85 16.09
N GLU A 46 -5.94 6.00 16.06
CA GLU A 46 -4.81 6.29 15.17
C GLU A 46 -5.02 5.98 13.68
N GLY A 47 -6.28 6.14 13.19
CA GLY A 47 -6.60 5.89 11.79
C GLY A 47 -6.85 4.42 11.43
N VAL A 48 -6.83 3.52 12.42
CA VAL A 48 -7.15 2.10 12.25
C VAL A 48 -8.65 1.86 12.45
N TYR A 49 -9.27 1.15 11.52
CA TYR A 49 -10.68 0.78 11.53
C TYR A 49 -10.81 -0.72 11.25
N ALA A 50 -11.58 -1.43 12.04
CA ALA A 50 -11.76 -2.87 11.90
C ALA A 50 -13.22 -3.30 12.08
N GLU A 51 -13.57 -4.42 11.44
CA GLU A 51 -14.87 -5.07 11.59
C GLU A 51 -15.09 -5.61 13.01
N ARG A 52 -14.01 -5.99 13.69
CA ARG A 52 -14.03 -6.48 15.08
C ARG A 52 -13.10 -5.63 15.94
N ASP A 53 -13.50 -5.43 17.17
CA ASP A 53 -12.65 -4.83 18.20
C ASP A 53 -11.69 -5.92 18.72
N ASP A 54 -10.49 -5.98 18.14
CA ASP A 54 -9.44 -6.94 18.51
C ASP A 54 -8.10 -6.22 18.59
N ASP A 55 -7.49 -6.26 19.76
CA ASP A 55 -6.16 -5.68 20.02
C ASP A 55 -5.07 -6.25 19.09
N ALA A 56 -5.29 -7.44 18.51
CA ALA A 56 -4.35 -8.02 17.55
C ALA A 56 -4.19 -7.13 16.32
N TYR A 57 -5.25 -6.48 15.86
CA TYR A 57 -5.18 -5.59 14.69
C TYR A 57 -4.33 -4.35 14.96
N GLN A 58 -4.45 -3.77 16.17
CA GLN A 58 -3.61 -2.64 16.56
C GLN A 58 -2.13 -3.06 16.61
N ARG A 59 -1.82 -4.25 17.13
CA ARG A 59 -0.44 -4.78 17.16
C ARG A 59 0.12 -5.00 15.76
N ILE A 60 -0.67 -5.56 14.83
CA ILE A 60 -0.29 -5.76 13.43
C ILE A 60 0.12 -4.43 12.79
N VAL A 61 -0.71 -3.39 12.94
CA VAL A 61 -0.44 -2.07 12.37
C VAL A 61 0.78 -1.44 13.03
N THR A 62 0.89 -1.47 14.36
CA THR A 62 2.05 -0.95 15.09
C THR A 62 3.35 -1.63 14.66
N THR A 63 3.35 -2.94 14.48
CA THR A 63 4.54 -3.67 13.98
C THR A 63 4.89 -3.23 12.55
N ALA A 64 3.89 -3.08 11.68
CA ALA A 64 4.09 -2.60 10.33
C ALA A 64 4.71 -1.18 10.31
N GLU A 65 4.19 -0.26 11.11
CA GLU A 65 4.72 1.10 11.27
C GLU A 65 6.16 1.12 11.80
N GLN A 66 6.47 0.23 12.74
CA GLN A 66 7.84 0.08 13.25
C GLN A 66 8.81 -0.41 12.17
N ARG A 67 8.40 -1.35 11.30
CA ARG A 67 9.22 -1.81 10.18
C ARG A 67 9.46 -0.70 9.16
N ILE A 68 8.44 0.08 8.80
CA ILE A 68 8.57 1.25 7.94
C ILE A 68 9.54 2.28 8.55
N SER A 69 9.36 2.59 9.84
CA SER A 69 10.25 3.52 10.55
C SER A 69 11.67 2.99 10.67
N GLY A 70 11.82 1.68 10.87
CA GLY A 70 13.13 1.01 10.92
C GLY A 70 13.90 1.10 9.60
N PHE A 71 13.20 1.03 8.47
CA PHE A 71 13.81 1.17 7.15
C PHE A 71 14.12 2.64 6.80
N TYR A 72 13.15 3.54 6.90
CA TYR A 72 13.31 4.93 6.46
C TYR A 72 13.86 5.89 7.54
N GLY A 73 14.07 5.41 8.78
CA GLY A 73 14.41 6.25 9.95
C GLY A 73 13.16 6.83 10.64
N GLU A 74 12.12 7.14 9.89
CA GLU A 74 10.82 7.61 10.38
C GLU A 74 9.70 7.24 9.40
N ARG A 75 8.46 7.22 9.86
CA ARG A 75 7.27 7.13 9.02
C ARG A 75 6.70 8.53 8.79
N THR A 76 6.39 8.86 7.53
CA THR A 76 5.80 10.15 7.15
C THR A 76 4.35 10.04 6.71
N SER A 77 3.87 8.83 6.42
CA SER A 77 2.50 8.58 6.02
C SER A 77 1.54 8.55 7.21
N ASP A 78 0.31 8.96 6.97
CA ASP A 78 -0.81 9.02 7.92
C ASP A 78 -2.04 8.29 7.35
N ALA A 79 -1.81 7.16 6.70
CA ALA A 79 -2.84 6.41 6.00
C ALA A 79 -3.88 5.79 6.93
N ARG A 80 -5.12 5.71 6.46
CA ARG A 80 -6.16 4.91 7.11
C ARG A 80 -5.95 3.43 6.82
N VAL A 81 -6.13 2.60 7.85
CA VAL A 81 -6.07 1.15 7.74
C VAL A 81 -7.46 0.58 7.98
N LEU A 82 -7.98 -0.14 6.98
CA LEU A 82 -9.28 -0.82 7.06
C LEU A 82 -9.04 -2.33 7.12
N ILE A 83 -9.54 -3.00 8.17
CA ILE A 83 -9.30 -4.42 8.41
C ILE A 83 -10.64 -5.16 8.47
N CYS A 84 -10.83 -6.12 7.58
CA CYS A 84 -11.96 -7.00 7.58
C CYS A 84 -11.60 -8.35 8.23
N ALA A 85 -12.49 -8.85 9.08
CA ALA A 85 -12.38 -10.17 9.70
C ALA A 85 -13.17 -11.24 8.92
N THR A 86 -14.03 -10.82 7.99
CA THR A 86 -14.82 -11.68 7.14
C THR A 86 -14.69 -11.30 5.66
N GLU A 87 -14.93 -12.28 4.80
CA GLU A 87 -14.92 -12.05 3.35
C GLU A 87 -16.07 -11.14 2.94
N GLU A 88 -17.22 -11.24 3.58
CA GLU A 88 -18.40 -10.38 3.34
C GLU A 88 -18.06 -8.90 3.60
N CYS A 89 -17.36 -8.63 4.71
CA CYS A 89 -16.86 -7.28 4.99
C CYS A 89 -15.91 -6.83 3.87
N TYR A 90 -14.92 -7.66 3.51
CA TYR A 90 -13.90 -7.30 2.52
C TYR A 90 -14.51 -6.98 1.16
N GLN A 91 -15.46 -7.79 0.70
CA GLN A 91 -16.20 -7.54 -0.55
C GLN A 91 -17.05 -6.27 -0.46
N SER A 92 -17.68 -6.01 0.69
CA SER A 92 -18.51 -4.81 0.88
C SER A 92 -17.73 -3.51 0.72
N ILE A 93 -16.46 -3.51 1.11
CA ILE A 93 -15.53 -2.37 0.93
C ILE A 93 -14.77 -2.43 -0.40
N GLY A 94 -15.23 -3.25 -1.34
CA GLY A 94 -14.68 -3.38 -2.69
C GLY A 94 -13.43 -4.27 -2.79
N GLY A 95 -13.21 -5.16 -1.83
CA GLY A 95 -12.17 -6.19 -1.87
C GLY A 95 -12.49 -7.30 -2.86
N GLY A 96 -11.43 -7.98 -3.32
CA GLY A 96 -11.48 -9.12 -4.24
C GLY A 96 -10.67 -10.31 -3.73
N GLY A 97 -9.82 -10.85 -4.59
CA GLY A 97 -8.97 -12.00 -4.23
C GLY A 97 -7.62 -11.64 -3.61
N GLU A 98 -7.30 -10.35 -3.51
CA GLU A 98 -6.06 -9.87 -2.92
C GLU A 98 -6.08 -9.93 -1.38
N LYS A 99 -4.91 -10.13 -0.76
CA LYS A 99 -4.77 -10.14 0.70
C LYS A 99 -4.82 -8.73 1.30
N GLY A 100 -4.29 -7.75 0.58
CA GLY A 100 -4.30 -6.34 0.92
C GLY A 100 -4.28 -5.49 -0.32
N GLN A 101 -4.56 -4.21 -0.16
CA GLN A 101 -4.42 -3.23 -1.24
C GLN A 101 -4.17 -1.84 -0.67
N ALA A 102 -3.10 -1.20 -1.15
CA ALA A 102 -2.84 0.21 -0.93
C ALA A 102 -3.63 1.10 -1.89
N PHE A 103 -4.07 2.26 -1.42
CA PHE A 103 -4.76 3.30 -2.20
C PHE A 103 -3.91 4.56 -2.24
N GLY A 104 -2.98 4.58 -3.19
CA GLY A 104 -2.00 5.66 -3.36
C GLY A 104 -1.22 5.92 -2.06
N ARG A 105 -1.43 7.09 -1.44
CA ARG A 105 -0.78 7.49 -0.18
C ARG A 105 -1.77 7.71 0.97
N TRP A 106 -3.01 7.22 0.85
CA TRP A 106 -4.12 7.65 1.71
C TRP A 106 -4.64 6.58 2.63
N ALA A 107 -4.70 5.33 2.14
CA ALA A 107 -5.30 4.24 2.90
C ALA A 107 -4.82 2.88 2.40
N LEU A 108 -5.02 1.87 3.23
CA LEU A 108 -4.95 0.46 2.84
C LEU A 108 -6.14 -0.30 3.39
N ARG A 109 -6.45 -1.42 2.76
CA ARG A 109 -7.39 -2.41 3.28
C ARG A 109 -6.73 -3.77 3.38
N LEU A 110 -7.12 -4.54 4.38
CA LEU A 110 -6.64 -5.91 4.60
C LEU A 110 -7.82 -6.87 4.62
N SER A 111 -7.70 -7.96 3.87
CA SER A 111 -8.64 -9.10 3.91
C SER A 111 -8.45 -9.92 5.19
N PRO A 112 -9.36 -10.87 5.50
CA PRO A 112 -9.15 -11.78 6.62
C PRO A 112 -7.80 -12.53 6.57
N ASP A 113 -7.39 -12.96 5.38
CA ASP A 113 -6.10 -13.64 5.16
C ASP A 113 -4.90 -12.67 5.11
N GLY A 114 -5.17 -11.41 4.87
CA GLY A 114 -4.18 -10.33 4.80
C GLY A 114 -3.98 -9.58 6.11
N ALA A 115 -4.81 -9.82 7.12
CA ALA A 115 -4.70 -9.18 8.43
C ALA A 115 -3.53 -9.77 9.24
N ASN A 116 -2.30 -9.56 8.76
CA ASN A 116 -1.07 -9.98 9.41
C ASN A 116 0.04 -8.93 9.17
N GLU A 117 1.10 -9.03 9.98
CA GLU A 117 2.19 -8.04 9.98
C GLU A 117 2.90 -7.90 8.64
N THR A 118 3.11 -9.01 7.91
CA THR A 118 3.82 -9.00 6.63
C THR A 118 3.02 -8.25 5.58
N ILE A 119 1.73 -8.59 5.41
CA ILE A 119 0.87 -7.92 4.41
C ILE A 119 0.62 -6.47 4.80
N ALA A 120 0.35 -6.19 6.08
CA ALA A 120 0.19 -4.81 6.54
C ALA A 120 1.43 -3.96 6.28
N THR A 121 2.64 -4.51 6.50
CA THR A 121 3.90 -3.81 6.19
C THR A 121 4.08 -3.59 4.69
N HIS A 122 3.76 -4.61 3.87
CA HIS A 122 3.84 -4.52 2.41
C HIS A 122 2.99 -3.36 1.88
N GLU A 123 1.71 -3.32 2.27
CA GLU A 123 0.80 -2.25 1.84
C GLU A 123 1.22 -0.88 2.38
N LEU A 124 1.72 -0.82 3.62
CA LEU A 124 2.23 0.41 4.20
C LEU A 124 3.52 0.90 3.51
N ALA A 125 4.34 -0.01 2.98
CA ALA A 125 5.55 0.34 2.24
C ALA A 125 5.22 1.08 0.94
N HIS A 126 4.22 0.62 0.18
CA HIS A 126 3.71 1.36 -0.97
C HIS A 126 3.25 2.77 -0.59
N ILE A 127 2.43 2.88 0.45
CA ILE A 127 1.90 4.16 0.92
C ILE A 127 3.03 5.11 1.33
N GLU A 128 4.04 4.62 2.06
CA GLU A 128 5.17 5.43 2.49
C GLU A 128 6.02 5.90 1.31
N LEU A 129 6.34 5.01 0.37
CA LEU A 129 7.05 5.36 -0.86
C LEU A 129 6.28 6.42 -1.66
N HIS A 130 4.98 6.21 -1.89
CA HIS A 130 4.14 7.15 -2.62
C HIS A 130 4.00 8.50 -1.91
N LYS A 131 3.91 8.50 -0.56
CA LYS A 131 3.88 9.74 0.24
C LYS A 131 5.17 10.52 0.07
N ARG A 132 6.33 9.85 0.14
CA ARG A 132 7.65 10.47 -0.01
C ARG A 132 7.90 10.99 -1.41
N LEU A 133 7.50 10.28 -2.44
CA LEU A 133 7.62 10.70 -3.84
C LEU A 133 6.67 11.87 -4.19
N GLY A 134 5.52 11.96 -3.53
CA GLY A 134 4.54 13.02 -3.80
C GLY A 134 3.89 12.88 -5.18
N SER A 135 4.00 13.89 -6.05
CA SER A 135 3.35 13.89 -7.37
C SER A 135 4.05 13.02 -8.42
N VAL A 136 5.26 12.54 -8.14
CA VAL A 136 6.04 11.74 -9.10
C VAL A 136 5.98 10.23 -8.83
N TYR A 137 5.14 9.78 -7.88
CA TYR A 137 5.10 8.37 -7.47
C TYR A 137 4.76 7.41 -8.61
N GLU A 138 3.89 7.80 -9.56
CA GLU A 138 3.53 7.00 -10.73
C GLU A 138 4.69 6.80 -11.74
N SER A 139 5.83 7.48 -11.52
CA SER A 139 7.02 7.36 -12.37
C SER A 139 8.01 6.30 -11.85
N VAL A 140 7.73 5.68 -10.72
CA VAL A 140 8.48 4.51 -10.24
C VAL A 140 7.92 3.27 -10.95
N PRO A 141 8.78 2.39 -11.51
CA PRO A 141 8.31 1.15 -12.11
C PRO A 141 7.67 0.22 -11.08
N ASP A 142 6.60 -0.47 -11.46
CA ASP A 142 5.88 -1.40 -10.58
C ASP A 142 6.79 -2.48 -9.97
N TRP A 143 7.76 -3.00 -10.75
CA TRP A 143 8.70 -3.99 -10.23
C TRP A 143 9.55 -3.46 -9.07
N PHE A 144 9.88 -2.15 -9.08
CA PHE A 144 10.66 -1.54 -7.99
C PHE A 144 9.79 -1.29 -6.77
N ASP A 145 8.58 -0.75 -6.96
CA ASP A 145 7.62 -0.51 -5.88
C ASP A 145 7.27 -1.82 -5.16
N GLU A 146 6.90 -2.85 -5.90
CA GLU A 146 6.56 -4.16 -5.36
C GLU A 146 7.77 -4.87 -4.70
N GLY A 147 8.93 -4.85 -5.35
CA GLY A 147 10.13 -5.44 -4.79
C GLY A 147 10.59 -4.76 -3.50
N LEU A 148 10.45 -3.43 -3.42
CA LEU A 148 10.76 -2.66 -2.22
C LEU A 148 9.76 -2.97 -1.08
N ALA A 149 8.48 -3.12 -1.39
CA ALA A 149 7.47 -3.51 -0.43
C ALA A 149 7.73 -4.94 0.12
N VAL A 150 8.14 -5.88 -0.72
CA VAL A 150 8.59 -7.22 -0.30
C VAL A 150 9.82 -7.13 0.62
N LEU A 151 10.82 -6.32 0.26
CA LEU A 151 12.04 -6.15 1.05
C LEU A 151 11.75 -5.58 2.45
N ILE A 152 10.96 -4.51 2.53
CA ILE A 152 10.62 -3.84 3.79
C ILE A 152 9.73 -4.73 4.68
N SER A 153 8.80 -5.47 4.07
CA SER A 153 7.92 -6.39 4.80
C SER A 153 8.63 -7.66 5.29
N ASP A 154 9.86 -7.90 4.84
CA ASP A 154 10.64 -9.12 5.12
C ASP A 154 9.83 -10.39 4.77
N ASP A 155 9.22 -10.39 3.58
CA ASP A 155 8.29 -11.43 3.16
C ASP A 155 9.04 -12.72 2.79
N ALA A 156 9.02 -13.70 3.70
CA ALA A 156 9.69 -14.99 3.53
C ALA A 156 9.13 -15.85 2.38
N ARG A 157 8.03 -15.45 1.77
CA ARG A 157 7.55 -16.10 0.54
C ARG A 157 8.50 -15.86 -0.63
N TYR A 158 9.15 -14.69 -0.67
CA TYR A 158 9.92 -14.19 -1.81
C TYR A 158 11.40 -13.95 -1.52
N LEU A 159 11.79 -13.77 -0.27
CA LEU A 159 13.18 -13.54 0.15
C LEU A 159 13.60 -14.54 1.22
N ASP A 160 14.87 -14.89 1.22
CA ASP A 160 15.47 -15.60 2.33
C ASP A 160 15.70 -14.67 3.53
N PRO A 161 15.76 -15.20 4.76
CA PRO A 161 15.98 -14.39 5.95
C PRO A 161 17.24 -13.53 5.85
N ALA A 162 17.16 -12.33 6.44
CA ALA A 162 18.30 -11.40 6.51
C ALA A 162 19.36 -11.93 7.48
N ASN A 163 20.34 -12.63 6.96
CA ASN A 163 21.47 -13.22 7.71
C ASN A 163 22.86 -12.76 7.23
N GLY A 164 22.89 -11.61 6.52
CA GLY A 164 24.12 -11.01 5.98
C GLY A 164 24.59 -11.57 4.64
N GLY A 165 23.79 -12.40 3.98
CA GLY A 165 24.04 -12.93 2.65
C GLY A 165 23.05 -12.42 1.59
N ASN A 166 23.23 -12.92 0.38
CA ASN A 166 22.27 -12.69 -0.69
C ASN A 166 20.90 -13.26 -0.30
N ARG A 167 19.87 -12.44 -0.36
CA ARG A 167 18.49 -12.79 0.02
C ARG A 167 17.66 -13.32 -1.15
N CYS A 168 18.22 -13.33 -2.36
CA CYS A 168 17.53 -13.84 -3.54
C CYS A 168 17.30 -15.35 -3.43
N ARG A 169 16.09 -15.78 -3.75
CA ARG A 169 15.71 -17.20 -3.83
C ARG A 169 15.86 -17.78 -5.22
N VAL A 170 16.34 -16.96 -6.16
CA VAL A 170 16.68 -17.29 -7.54
C VAL A 170 18.02 -16.65 -7.90
N PRO A 171 18.75 -17.17 -8.92
CA PRO A 171 19.92 -16.47 -9.45
C PRO A 171 19.55 -15.07 -9.95
N TYR A 172 20.43 -14.09 -9.72
CA TYR A 172 20.18 -12.71 -10.15
C TYR A 172 19.96 -12.59 -11.67
N GLU A 173 20.70 -13.38 -12.46
CA GLU A 173 20.60 -13.40 -13.91
C GLU A 173 19.21 -13.85 -14.40
N GLU A 174 18.49 -14.62 -13.58
CA GLU A 174 17.11 -15.02 -13.85
C GLU A 174 16.14 -13.91 -13.47
N ALA A 175 16.46 -13.11 -12.47
CA ALA A 175 15.61 -12.03 -11.99
C ALA A 175 15.77 -10.73 -12.79
N ALA A 176 16.98 -10.39 -13.22
CA ALA A 176 17.33 -9.13 -13.87
C ALA A 176 16.40 -8.72 -15.05
N PRO A 177 15.92 -9.65 -15.91
CA PRO A 177 15.02 -9.26 -17.01
C PRO A 177 13.70 -8.62 -16.61
N ILE A 178 13.29 -8.66 -15.32
CA ILE A 178 12.05 -8.02 -14.86
C ILE A 178 12.09 -6.49 -15.02
N VAL A 179 13.28 -5.91 -15.06
CA VAL A 179 13.48 -4.46 -15.21
C VAL A 179 12.88 -3.91 -16.52
N ASP A 180 12.95 -4.72 -17.58
CA ASP A 180 12.44 -4.37 -18.91
C ASP A 180 11.06 -5.00 -19.20
N ALA A 181 10.50 -5.75 -18.25
CA ALA A 181 9.24 -6.44 -18.42
C ALA A 181 8.05 -5.51 -18.19
N ASP A 182 6.98 -5.71 -18.96
CA ASP A 182 5.68 -5.12 -18.65
C ASP A 182 5.06 -5.86 -17.46
N TRP A 183 5.00 -5.21 -16.32
CA TRP A 183 4.49 -5.77 -15.08
C TRP A 183 3.08 -6.34 -15.18
N ALA A 184 2.21 -5.67 -15.96
CA ALA A 184 0.82 -6.08 -16.10
C ALA A 184 0.67 -7.40 -16.86
N THR A 185 1.60 -7.67 -17.80
CA THR A 185 1.58 -8.87 -18.66
C THR A 185 2.61 -9.91 -18.27
N PHE A 186 3.50 -9.60 -17.31
CA PHE A 186 4.56 -10.50 -16.88
C PHE A 186 4.02 -11.66 -16.03
N GLY A 187 3.92 -12.81 -16.66
CA GLY A 187 3.37 -14.04 -16.09
C GLY A 187 1.83 -14.02 -16.03
N ASP A 188 1.25 -15.16 -15.66
CA ASP A 188 -0.18 -15.23 -15.39
C ASP A 188 -0.53 -14.35 -14.18
N ALA A 189 -1.64 -13.62 -14.27
CA ALA A 189 -2.17 -12.82 -13.17
C ALA A 189 -2.29 -13.70 -11.91
N GLY A 190 -1.55 -13.34 -10.86
CA GLY A 190 -1.45 -14.14 -9.63
C GLY A 190 -0.19 -15.01 -9.53
N SER A 191 0.72 -14.94 -10.48
CA SER A 191 2.01 -15.61 -10.37
C SER A 191 2.87 -14.94 -9.30
N ASP A 192 3.13 -15.65 -8.18
CA ASP A 192 4.08 -15.22 -7.13
C ASP A 192 5.50 -15.01 -7.66
N ARG A 193 5.78 -15.53 -8.85
CA ARG A 193 7.11 -15.45 -9.48
C ARG A 193 7.56 -14.01 -9.73
N LYS A 194 6.68 -13.12 -10.18
CA LYS A 194 7.05 -11.72 -10.45
C LYS A 194 7.50 -10.99 -9.19
N TYR A 195 6.86 -11.25 -8.05
CA TYR A 195 7.26 -10.70 -6.75
C TYR A 195 8.63 -11.22 -6.31
N LEU A 196 8.89 -12.51 -6.54
CA LEU A 196 10.16 -13.14 -6.22
C LEU A 196 11.31 -12.56 -7.05
N LEU A 197 11.09 -12.29 -8.34
CA LEU A 197 12.09 -11.67 -9.22
C LEU A 197 12.30 -10.20 -8.84
N ALA A 198 11.23 -9.44 -8.66
CA ALA A 198 11.28 -8.03 -8.25
C ALA A 198 12.01 -7.85 -6.90
N ALA A 199 11.68 -8.68 -5.92
CA ALA A 199 12.33 -8.66 -4.61
C ALA A 199 13.84 -8.92 -4.70
N CYS A 200 14.27 -9.86 -5.55
CA CYS A 200 15.68 -10.14 -5.78
C CYS A 200 16.40 -8.93 -6.38
N VAL A 201 15.86 -8.35 -7.46
CA VAL A 201 16.48 -7.21 -8.16
C VAL A 201 16.52 -5.99 -7.25
N VAL A 202 15.44 -5.71 -6.53
CA VAL A 202 15.39 -4.54 -5.63
C VAL A 202 16.32 -4.72 -4.43
N THR A 203 16.44 -5.93 -3.88
CA THR A 203 17.40 -6.19 -2.80
C THR A 203 18.82 -5.89 -3.25
N HIS A 204 19.19 -6.35 -4.45
CA HIS A 204 20.50 -6.04 -5.06
C HIS A 204 20.69 -4.54 -5.24
N TRP A 205 19.71 -3.87 -5.84
CA TRP A 205 19.76 -2.43 -6.06
C TRP A 205 19.94 -1.66 -4.74
N VAL A 206 19.18 -2.02 -3.71
CA VAL A 206 19.26 -1.37 -2.39
C VAL A 206 20.64 -1.58 -1.75
N ASP A 207 21.19 -2.79 -1.84
CA ASP A 207 22.52 -3.10 -1.30
C ASP A 207 23.62 -2.30 -2.01
N GLU A 208 23.59 -2.20 -3.35
CA GLU A 208 24.55 -1.46 -4.17
C GLU A 208 24.47 0.05 -3.96
N HIS A 209 23.30 0.58 -3.60
CA HIS A 209 23.06 2.01 -3.38
C HIS A 209 23.17 2.44 -1.91
N GLY A 210 23.67 1.58 -1.03
CA GLY A 210 23.89 1.94 0.39
C GLY A 210 22.64 1.82 1.27
N GLY A 211 21.76 0.89 0.96
CA GLY A 211 20.59 0.58 1.78
C GLY A 211 19.47 1.62 1.66
N ALA A 212 18.77 1.84 2.75
CA ALA A 212 17.68 2.81 2.84
C ALA A 212 18.10 4.25 2.46
N ALA A 213 19.37 4.62 2.71
CA ALA A 213 19.89 5.94 2.33
C ALA A 213 19.90 6.14 0.81
N GLY A 214 20.19 5.08 0.04
CA GLY A 214 20.11 5.10 -1.43
C GLY A 214 18.66 5.30 -1.91
N VAL A 215 17.69 4.62 -1.30
CA VAL A 215 16.27 4.81 -1.61
C VAL A 215 15.82 6.25 -1.32
N LEU A 216 16.23 6.83 -0.19
CA LEU A 216 15.93 8.22 0.14
C LEU A 216 16.59 9.21 -0.84
N THR A 217 17.79 8.92 -1.31
CA THR A 217 18.48 9.72 -2.35
C THR A 217 17.73 9.62 -3.68
N MET A 218 17.34 8.43 -4.12
CA MET A 218 16.50 8.20 -5.30
C MET A 218 15.20 9.02 -5.23
N ILE A 219 14.49 8.96 -4.11
CA ILE A 219 13.25 9.73 -3.90
C ILE A 219 13.51 11.24 -4.05
N SER A 220 14.60 11.75 -3.44
CA SER A 220 14.98 13.17 -3.54
C SER A 220 15.29 13.57 -4.98
N ASP A 221 16.03 12.76 -5.70
CA ASP A 221 16.43 13.00 -7.10
C ASP A 221 15.23 12.98 -8.03
N MET A 222 14.30 12.03 -7.88
CA MET A 222 13.07 11.98 -8.65
C MET A 222 12.19 13.20 -8.40
N ARG A 223 12.07 13.65 -7.15
CA ARG A 223 11.37 14.90 -6.80
C ARG A 223 12.04 16.13 -7.38
N ALA A 224 13.34 16.08 -7.60
CA ALA A 224 14.10 17.12 -8.29
C ALA A 224 13.99 17.06 -9.83
N GLY A 225 13.28 16.06 -10.38
CA GLY A 225 12.99 15.92 -11.80
C GLY A 225 13.85 14.91 -12.57
N LYS A 226 14.71 14.15 -11.88
CA LYS A 226 15.40 13.00 -12.52
C LYS A 226 14.40 11.88 -12.78
N LYS A 227 14.61 11.16 -13.88
CA LYS A 227 13.83 9.95 -14.18
C LYS A 227 14.40 8.76 -13.42
N PHE A 228 13.55 7.80 -13.05
CA PHE A 228 14.00 6.57 -12.42
C PHE A 228 15.07 5.83 -13.23
N SER A 229 14.92 5.79 -14.57
CA SER A 229 15.90 5.17 -15.48
C SER A 229 17.30 5.79 -15.48
N GLU A 230 17.49 6.95 -14.88
CA GLU A 230 18.78 7.61 -14.70
C GLU A 230 19.44 7.26 -13.34
N LEU A 231 18.72 6.50 -12.50
CA LEU A 231 19.09 6.18 -11.12
C LEU A 231 19.24 4.66 -10.87
N GLN A 232 19.18 3.88 -11.97
CA GLN A 232 19.35 2.42 -11.94
C GLN A 232 20.82 2.02 -11.86
#